data_679971dfe51f538ab6a81b33693577e3
#
_entry.id   679971dfe51f538ab6a81b33693577e3
#
_cell.length_a   1.000
_cell.length_b   1.000
_cell.length_c   1.000
_cell.angle_alpha   90.00
_cell.angle_beta   90.00
_cell.angle_gamma   90.00
#
_symmetry.space_group_name_H-M   'P 1'
#
loop_
_entity.id
_entity.type
_entity.pdbx_description
1 polymer ?
#
loop_
_entity_poly.entity_id
_entity_poly.type
_entity_poly.pdbx_seq_one_letter_code
_entity_poly.pdbx_strand_id
1 'polypeptide(L)'
;MMRAWGNRADTFDVDEPFYAYYLSATGKKHPVADEVIASGETDWRKIIARLTGPIPNGKRIFFQKQMAHHLLPDVDREWLSGVTNCFLIRDPREVIASYVKKRDDPMLQDLGFMQQIEIFDFVRTRVKATPPVLDAKDVLENPGRILHRLCDAVGVEFSESMLSWPPGLRETDGSWAGHWYGEVAKTTSFRPYRPSRAKVPAHLEEICEHCREPYERLYEYRLH
;
A
#
# COMPACT_ATOMS: atom_id res chain seq x y z
N MET A 1 5.94 -0.59 5.75
CA MET A 1 4.78 -0.02 6.46
C MET A 1 3.98 -1.09 7.22
N MET A 2 3.46 -2.16 6.61
CA MET A 2 2.72 -3.24 7.32
C MET A 2 3.43 -3.72 8.60
N ARG A 3 4.72 -4.07 8.51
CA ARG A 3 5.51 -4.54 9.66
C ARG A 3 5.61 -3.49 10.77
N ALA A 4 5.78 -2.21 10.40
CA ALA A 4 5.88 -1.11 11.36
C ALA A 4 4.57 -0.92 12.14
N TRP A 5 3.45 -0.79 11.44
CA TRP A 5 2.15 -0.63 12.07
C TRP A 5 1.70 -1.87 12.84
N GLY A 6 1.83 -3.07 12.26
CA GLY A 6 1.42 -4.31 12.90
C GLY A 6 2.34 -4.74 14.07
N ASN A 7 3.47 -4.05 14.31
CA ASN A 7 4.31 -4.30 15.49
C ASN A 7 3.91 -3.45 16.72
N ARG A 8 2.95 -2.54 16.57
CA ARG A 8 2.39 -1.77 17.68
C ARG A 8 1.41 -2.64 18.48
N ALA A 9 1.47 -2.56 19.79
CA ALA A 9 0.57 -3.32 20.67
C ALA A 9 -0.90 -2.88 20.54
N ASP A 10 -1.16 -1.63 20.12
CA ASP A 10 -2.48 -1.03 20.00
C ASP A 10 -3.09 -1.11 18.59
N THR A 11 -2.42 -1.76 17.64
CA THR A 11 -2.83 -1.84 16.23
C THR A 11 -3.33 -3.23 15.87
N PHE A 12 -4.42 -3.31 15.12
CA PHE A 12 -4.80 -4.44 14.28
C PHE A 12 -4.50 -4.07 12.84
N ASP A 13 -3.84 -4.94 12.10
CA ASP A 13 -3.47 -4.69 10.71
C ASP A 13 -4.12 -5.69 9.75
N VAL A 14 -4.41 -5.25 8.53
CA VAL A 14 -4.90 -6.10 7.44
C VAL A 14 -4.19 -5.73 6.15
N ASP A 15 -3.80 -6.75 5.40
CA ASP A 15 -3.07 -6.60 4.15
C ASP A 15 -3.98 -6.85 2.94
N GLU A 16 -4.02 -5.90 2.02
CA GLU A 16 -4.70 -5.95 0.71
C GLU A 16 -6.11 -6.56 0.74
N PRO A 17 -7.05 -6.06 1.55
CA PRO A 17 -8.36 -6.68 1.75
C PRO A 17 -9.21 -6.77 0.48
N PHE A 18 -8.94 -5.96 -0.56
CA PHE A 18 -9.61 -6.01 -1.86
C PHE A 18 -8.96 -6.97 -2.86
N TYR A 19 -7.90 -7.69 -2.50
CA TYR A 19 -7.16 -8.49 -3.48
C TYR A 19 -7.99 -9.65 -4.06
N ALA A 20 -8.74 -10.38 -3.24
CA ALA A 20 -9.61 -11.45 -3.73
C ALA A 20 -10.72 -10.92 -4.66
N TYR A 21 -11.35 -9.80 -4.31
CA TYR A 21 -12.31 -9.11 -5.17
C TYR A 21 -11.66 -8.72 -6.50
N TYR A 22 -10.50 -8.04 -6.47
CA TYR A 22 -9.78 -7.62 -7.66
C TYR A 22 -9.48 -8.79 -8.61
N LEU A 23 -8.96 -9.89 -8.10
CA LEU A 23 -8.66 -11.07 -8.90
C LEU A 23 -9.93 -11.70 -9.49
N SER A 24 -11.00 -11.81 -8.68
CA SER A 24 -12.29 -12.34 -9.12
C SER A 24 -12.93 -11.48 -10.21
N ALA A 25 -12.92 -10.15 -10.03
CA ALA A 25 -13.55 -9.21 -10.96
C ALA A 25 -12.78 -9.06 -12.28
N THR A 26 -11.45 -9.12 -12.23
CA THR A 26 -10.60 -8.89 -13.42
C THR A 26 -10.20 -10.16 -14.16
N GLY A 27 -10.29 -11.32 -13.52
CA GLY A 27 -9.80 -12.59 -14.05
C GLY A 27 -8.29 -12.64 -14.23
N LYS A 28 -7.53 -11.72 -13.60
CA LYS A 28 -6.07 -11.68 -13.73
C LYS A 28 -5.43 -12.92 -13.12
N LYS A 29 -4.56 -13.54 -13.90
CA LYS A 29 -3.80 -14.73 -13.48
C LYS A 29 -2.57 -14.30 -12.67
N HIS A 30 -2.77 -14.13 -11.37
CA HIS A 30 -1.68 -13.96 -10.42
C HIS A 30 -1.27 -15.32 -9.83
N PRO A 31 -0.01 -15.48 -9.37
CA PRO A 31 0.35 -16.66 -8.59
C PRO A 31 -0.62 -16.83 -7.42
N VAL A 32 -1.05 -18.06 -7.17
CA VAL A 32 -2.00 -18.46 -6.11
C VAL A 32 -3.36 -17.72 -6.18
N ALA A 33 -3.76 -17.23 -7.36
CA ALA A 33 -5.02 -16.46 -7.51
C ALA A 33 -6.25 -17.24 -7.04
N ASP A 34 -6.35 -18.51 -7.41
CA ASP A 34 -7.49 -19.36 -7.03
C ASP A 34 -7.59 -19.54 -5.51
N GLU A 35 -6.45 -19.69 -4.83
CA GLU A 35 -6.39 -19.79 -3.36
C GLU A 35 -6.78 -18.46 -2.70
N VAL A 36 -6.34 -17.33 -3.25
CA VAL A 36 -6.70 -16.00 -2.77
C VAL A 36 -8.21 -15.75 -2.91
N ILE A 37 -8.78 -16.09 -4.07
CA ILE A 37 -10.23 -15.95 -4.32
C ILE A 37 -11.03 -16.88 -3.39
N ALA A 38 -10.59 -18.12 -3.23
CA ALA A 38 -11.30 -19.10 -2.38
C ALA A 38 -11.27 -18.75 -0.89
N SER A 39 -10.19 -18.08 -0.41
CA SER A 39 -10.02 -17.74 1.01
C SER A 39 -10.43 -16.30 1.36
N GLY A 40 -10.60 -15.42 0.38
CA GLY A 40 -10.88 -13.99 0.57
C GLY A 40 -12.34 -13.62 0.31
N GLU A 41 -12.75 -12.43 0.76
CA GLU A 41 -14.06 -11.87 0.42
C GLU A 41 -14.00 -11.23 -0.98
N THR A 42 -14.97 -11.55 -1.84
CA THR A 42 -15.08 -11.05 -3.22
C THR A 42 -16.19 -10.02 -3.41
N ASP A 43 -17.05 -9.81 -2.40
CA ASP A 43 -18.02 -8.72 -2.40
C ASP A 43 -17.41 -7.47 -1.76
N TRP A 44 -17.10 -6.47 -2.58
CA TRP A 44 -16.49 -5.23 -2.11
C TRP A 44 -17.33 -4.49 -1.05
N ARG A 45 -18.66 -4.65 -1.06
CA ARG A 45 -19.55 -4.02 -0.06
C ARG A 45 -19.33 -4.62 1.32
N LYS A 46 -19.15 -5.94 1.39
CA LYS A 46 -18.82 -6.63 2.65
C LYS A 46 -17.41 -6.28 3.12
N ILE A 47 -16.46 -6.14 2.18
CA ILE A 47 -15.12 -5.68 2.49
C ILE A 47 -15.19 -4.30 3.15
N ILE A 48 -15.86 -3.33 2.53
CA ILE A 48 -16.04 -1.99 3.08
C ILE A 48 -16.70 -2.03 4.46
N ALA A 49 -17.80 -2.78 4.61
CA ALA A 49 -18.49 -2.90 5.90
C ALA A 49 -17.56 -3.41 7.02
N ARG A 50 -16.67 -4.34 6.71
CA ARG A 50 -15.64 -4.84 7.65
C ARG A 50 -14.58 -3.78 7.95
N LEU A 51 -14.11 -3.07 6.92
CA LEU A 51 -13.03 -2.06 7.06
C LEU A 51 -13.46 -0.80 7.79
N THR A 52 -14.75 -0.47 7.76
CA THR A 52 -15.34 0.69 8.45
C THR A 52 -16.11 0.31 9.72
N GLY A 53 -16.15 -0.97 10.05
CA GLY A 53 -16.79 -1.50 11.26
C GLY A 53 -15.92 -1.39 12.52
N PRO A 54 -16.34 -2.04 13.62
CA PRO A 54 -15.58 -2.07 14.84
C PRO A 54 -14.16 -2.62 14.65
N ILE A 55 -13.19 -2.00 15.33
CA ILE A 55 -11.79 -2.43 15.25
C ILE A 55 -11.64 -3.80 15.94
N PRO A 56 -11.08 -4.82 15.25
CA PRO A 56 -10.94 -6.15 15.81
C PRO A 56 -10.07 -6.19 17.07
N ASN A 57 -10.28 -7.21 17.90
CA ASN A 57 -9.49 -7.54 19.09
C ASN A 57 -9.36 -6.39 20.12
N GLY A 58 -10.33 -5.45 20.16
CA GLY A 58 -10.30 -4.33 21.10
C GLY A 58 -9.11 -3.37 20.93
N LYS A 59 -8.48 -3.39 19.76
CA LYS A 59 -7.38 -2.47 19.43
C LYS A 59 -7.90 -1.05 19.21
N ARG A 60 -6.98 -0.08 19.26
CA ARG A 60 -7.30 1.34 19.08
C ARG A 60 -7.11 1.81 17.64
N ILE A 61 -6.25 1.13 16.88
CA ILE A 61 -5.88 1.47 15.51
C ILE A 61 -6.20 0.29 14.61
N PHE A 62 -6.87 0.55 13.50
CA PHE A 62 -7.06 -0.42 12.43
C PHE A 62 -6.25 0.01 11.21
N PHE A 63 -5.05 -0.50 11.07
CA PHE A 63 -4.19 -0.21 9.93
C PHE A 63 -4.56 -1.10 8.74
N GLN A 64 -4.88 -0.48 7.61
CA GLN A 64 -5.30 -1.16 6.39
C GLN A 64 -4.33 -0.82 5.26
N LYS A 65 -3.56 -1.80 4.80
CA LYS A 65 -2.73 -1.58 3.62
C LYS A 65 -3.55 -1.91 2.37
N GLN A 66 -3.70 -0.91 1.51
CA GLN A 66 -4.44 -1.00 0.25
C GLN A 66 -3.49 -0.90 -0.94
N MET A 67 -3.80 -1.62 -2.02
CA MET A 67 -3.22 -1.36 -3.33
C MET A 67 -4.22 -0.54 -4.15
N ALA A 68 -3.81 0.63 -4.62
CA ALA A 68 -4.72 1.55 -5.31
C ALA A 68 -5.45 0.91 -6.51
N HIS A 69 -4.74 0.07 -7.28
CA HIS A 69 -5.33 -0.63 -8.44
C HIS A 69 -6.31 -1.74 -8.07
N HIS A 70 -6.42 -2.15 -6.80
CA HIS A 70 -7.44 -3.09 -6.36
C HIS A 70 -8.81 -2.42 -6.16
N LEU A 71 -8.86 -1.10 -6.02
CA LEU A 71 -10.10 -0.35 -5.97
C LEU A 71 -10.57 -0.07 -7.40
N LEU A 72 -11.27 -1.03 -8.01
CA LEU A 72 -11.80 -0.90 -9.36
C LEU A 72 -12.86 0.23 -9.44
N PRO A 73 -13.20 0.74 -10.64
CA PRO A 73 -14.12 1.87 -10.81
C PRO A 73 -15.52 1.67 -10.20
N ASP A 74 -15.98 0.44 -10.09
CA ASP A 74 -17.29 0.10 -9.51
C ASP A 74 -17.30 0.06 -7.98
N VAL A 75 -16.13 0.09 -7.33
CA VAL A 75 -16.03 0.22 -5.87
C VAL A 75 -16.36 1.64 -5.46
N ASP A 76 -17.40 1.81 -4.64
CA ASP A 76 -17.72 3.12 -4.07
C ASP A 76 -16.54 3.70 -3.29
N ARG A 77 -16.31 5.00 -3.44
CA ARG A 77 -15.21 5.74 -2.77
C ARG A 77 -15.65 6.45 -1.48
N GLU A 78 -16.97 6.58 -1.23
CA GLU A 78 -17.46 7.38 -0.10
C GLU A 78 -16.98 6.91 1.26
N TRP A 79 -16.74 5.60 1.44
CA TRP A 79 -16.19 5.04 2.67
C TRP A 79 -14.82 5.59 3.05
N LEU A 80 -14.04 6.06 2.07
CA LEU A 80 -12.73 6.67 2.33
C LEU A 80 -12.84 7.94 3.17
N SER A 81 -13.99 8.62 3.17
CA SER A 81 -14.23 9.78 4.03
C SER A 81 -14.38 9.41 5.52
N GLY A 82 -14.69 8.16 5.82
CA GLY A 82 -14.84 7.62 7.17
C GLY A 82 -13.55 7.06 7.78
N VAL A 83 -12.44 7.08 7.05
CA VAL A 83 -11.13 6.59 7.52
C VAL A 83 -10.04 7.63 7.29
N THR A 84 -8.97 7.55 8.08
CA THR A 84 -7.79 8.39 7.87
C THR A 84 -6.94 7.82 6.75
N ASN A 85 -6.82 8.55 5.65
CA ASN A 85 -6.07 8.09 4.48
C ASN A 85 -4.64 8.63 4.50
N CYS A 86 -3.67 7.80 4.12
CA CYS A 86 -2.30 8.21 3.83
C CYS A 86 -1.79 7.47 2.59
N PHE A 87 -0.88 8.10 1.86
CA PHE A 87 -0.38 7.59 0.59
C PHE A 87 1.10 7.29 0.68
N LEU A 88 1.51 6.13 0.17
CA LEU A 88 2.91 5.77 0.00
C LEU A 88 3.22 5.75 -1.49
N ILE A 89 4.09 6.64 -1.92
CA ILE A 89 4.54 6.74 -3.30
C ILE A 89 5.96 6.20 -3.45
N ARG A 90 6.33 5.86 -4.67
CA ARG A 90 7.69 5.46 -5.03
C ARG A 90 7.97 5.83 -6.47
N ASP A 91 9.23 6.21 -6.75
CA ASP A 91 9.69 6.52 -8.10
C ASP A 91 9.23 5.45 -9.12
N PRO A 92 8.56 5.85 -10.22
CA PRO A 92 8.05 4.93 -11.23
C PRO A 92 9.11 3.99 -11.81
N ARG A 93 10.34 4.48 -12.02
CA ARG A 93 11.44 3.66 -12.50
C ARG A 93 11.79 2.53 -11.54
N GLU A 94 11.76 2.81 -10.24
CA GLU A 94 12.03 1.79 -9.22
C GLU A 94 10.87 0.79 -9.09
N VAL A 95 9.62 1.25 -9.25
CA VAL A 95 8.45 0.37 -9.24
C VAL A 95 8.50 -0.59 -10.41
N ILE A 96 8.68 -0.08 -11.64
CA ILE A 96 8.76 -0.90 -12.85
C ILE A 96 9.95 -1.86 -12.78
N ALA A 97 11.13 -1.35 -12.39
CA ALA A 97 12.33 -2.18 -12.25
C ALA A 97 12.19 -3.29 -11.19
N SER A 98 11.33 -3.09 -10.21
CA SER A 98 10.98 -4.14 -9.23
C SER A 98 9.93 -5.12 -9.77
N TYR A 99 8.97 -4.61 -10.51
CA TYR A 99 7.85 -5.38 -11.08
C TYR A 99 8.36 -6.42 -12.07
N VAL A 100 9.19 -6.00 -13.04
CA VAL A 100 9.73 -6.88 -14.09
C VAL A 100 10.64 -8.01 -13.57
N LYS A 101 11.11 -7.94 -12.33
CA LYS A 101 11.84 -9.05 -11.70
C LYS A 101 10.93 -10.23 -11.35
N LYS A 102 9.63 -10.00 -11.26
CA LYS A 102 8.64 -10.99 -10.84
C LYS A 102 7.60 -11.27 -11.90
N ARG A 103 7.40 -10.34 -12.81
CA ARG A 103 6.40 -10.40 -13.88
C ARG A 103 6.90 -9.64 -15.11
N ASP A 104 6.72 -10.25 -16.26
CA ASP A 104 6.95 -9.58 -17.53
C ASP A 104 5.77 -8.65 -17.88
N ASP A 105 6.05 -7.56 -18.58
CA ASP A 105 5.08 -6.67 -19.22
C ASP A 105 3.90 -6.17 -18.35
N PRO A 106 4.14 -5.32 -17.34
CA PRO A 106 3.06 -4.66 -16.65
C PRO A 106 2.31 -3.69 -17.58
N MET A 107 0.99 -3.70 -17.51
CA MET A 107 0.18 -2.62 -18.08
C MET A 107 0.14 -1.43 -17.12
N LEU A 108 -0.17 -0.23 -17.63
CA LEU A 108 -0.27 0.99 -16.83
C LEU A 108 -1.19 0.82 -15.60
N GLN A 109 -2.32 0.13 -15.78
CA GLN A 109 -3.29 -0.12 -14.70
C GLN A 109 -2.73 -1.01 -13.58
N ASP A 110 -1.73 -1.85 -13.86
CA ASP A 110 -1.13 -2.76 -12.87
C ASP A 110 -0.21 -2.03 -11.89
N LEU A 111 0.26 -0.86 -12.29
CA LEU A 111 1.19 -0.06 -11.49
C LEU A 111 0.50 0.86 -10.48
N GLY A 112 -0.79 1.17 -10.68
CA GLY A 112 -1.63 1.85 -9.71
C GLY A 112 -1.43 3.37 -9.59
N PHE A 113 -0.57 4.01 -10.37
CA PHE A 113 -0.29 5.45 -10.25
C PHE A 113 -1.50 6.32 -10.58
N MET A 114 -2.23 5.97 -11.65
CA MET A 114 -3.43 6.72 -12.05
C MET A 114 -4.55 6.57 -11.01
N GLN A 115 -4.74 5.37 -10.49
CA GLN A 115 -5.72 5.12 -9.43
C GLN A 115 -5.32 5.82 -8.13
N GLN A 116 -4.03 5.87 -7.82
CA GLN A 116 -3.54 6.51 -6.60
C GLN A 116 -3.80 8.01 -6.60
N ILE A 117 -3.56 8.72 -7.72
CA ILE A 117 -3.86 10.15 -7.81
C ILE A 117 -5.37 10.42 -7.84
N GLU A 118 -6.18 9.59 -8.53
CA GLU A 118 -7.64 9.67 -8.50
C GLU A 118 -8.17 9.59 -7.06
N ILE A 119 -7.72 8.57 -6.31
CA ILE A 119 -8.13 8.38 -4.91
C ILE A 119 -7.67 9.56 -4.03
N PHE A 120 -6.45 10.05 -4.23
CA PHE A 120 -5.93 11.21 -3.50
C PHE A 120 -6.80 12.45 -3.73
N ASP A 121 -7.12 12.77 -4.98
CA ASP A 121 -7.93 13.92 -5.34
C ASP A 121 -9.37 13.80 -4.78
N PHE A 122 -9.94 12.59 -4.82
CA PHE A 122 -11.24 12.29 -4.20
C PHE A 122 -11.20 12.55 -2.70
N VAL A 123 -10.25 11.95 -1.99
CA VAL A 123 -10.12 12.08 -0.52
C VAL A 123 -9.90 13.56 -0.15
N ARG A 124 -8.98 14.25 -0.81
CA ARG A 124 -8.65 15.65 -0.55
C ARG A 124 -9.90 16.56 -0.71
N THR A 125 -10.65 16.32 -1.75
CA THR A 125 -11.88 17.10 -2.04
C THR A 125 -12.97 16.79 -1.01
N ARG A 126 -13.15 15.53 -0.67
CA ARG A 126 -14.24 15.07 0.19
C ARG A 126 -14.01 15.43 1.66
N VAL A 127 -12.79 15.19 2.15
CA VAL A 127 -12.39 15.45 3.55
C VAL A 127 -12.02 16.93 3.75
N LYS A 128 -11.79 17.71 2.69
CA LYS A 128 -11.32 19.11 2.70
C LYS A 128 -10.00 19.29 3.49
N ALA A 129 -9.17 18.26 3.47
CA ALA A 129 -7.85 18.25 4.07
C ALA A 129 -6.89 17.47 3.16
N THR A 130 -5.61 17.84 3.17
CA THR A 130 -4.59 17.12 2.39
C THR A 130 -4.16 15.87 3.14
N PRO A 131 -4.38 14.67 2.59
CA PRO A 131 -3.90 13.43 3.20
C PRO A 131 -2.37 13.42 3.21
N PRO A 132 -1.73 12.89 4.28
CA PRO A 132 -0.28 12.74 4.29
C PRO A 132 0.19 11.81 3.19
N VAL A 133 1.27 12.24 2.49
CA VAL A 133 1.95 11.47 1.47
C VAL A 133 3.35 11.14 1.97
N LEU A 134 3.80 9.91 1.79
CA LEU A 134 5.14 9.45 2.10
C LEU A 134 5.83 8.99 0.83
N ASP A 135 7.07 9.40 0.63
CA ASP A 135 7.92 8.79 -0.40
C ASP A 135 8.71 7.62 0.19
N ALA A 136 8.76 6.51 -0.53
CA ALA A 136 9.44 5.30 -0.07
C ALA A 136 10.93 5.52 0.19
N LYS A 137 11.58 6.40 -0.59
CA LYS A 137 12.98 6.79 -0.38
C LYS A 137 13.13 7.50 0.96
N ASP A 138 12.32 8.54 1.22
CA ASP A 138 12.40 9.33 2.45
C ASP A 138 12.17 8.44 3.70
N VAL A 139 11.21 7.51 3.61
CA VAL A 139 10.96 6.51 4.68
C VAL A 139 12.20 5.65 4.92
N LEU A 140 12.88 5.19 3.87
CA LEU A 140 14.05 4.31 4.01
C LEU A 140 15.33 5.06 4.40
N GLU A 141 15.44 6.35 4.07
CA GLU A 141 16.58 7.20 4.48
C GLU A 141 16.47 7.62 5.94
N ASN A 142 15.28 7.90 6.44
CA ASN A 142 15.06 8.29 7.83
C ASN A 142 13.71 7.79 8.37
N PRO A 143 13.57 6.49 8.65
CA PRO A 143 12.30 5.90 9.05
C PRO A 143 11.75 6.48 10.35
N GLY A 144 12.59 6.77 11.34
CA GLY A 144 12.16 7.34 12.61
C GLY A 144 11.50 8.70 12.43
N ARG A 145 12.16 9.61 11.71
CA ARG A 145 11.61 10.95 11.45
C ARG A 145 10.31 10.91 10.66
N ILE A 146 10.27 10.14 9.56
CA ILE A 146 9.10 10.12 8.69
C ILE A 146 7.91 9.44 9.37
N LEU A 147 8.13 8.37 10.13
CA LEU A 147 7.05 7.73 10.89
C LEU A 147 6.54 8.61 12.03
N HIS A 148 7.41 9.36 12.70
CA HIS A 148 6.99 10.33 13.71
C HIS A 148 6.06 11.38 13.09
N ARG A 149 6.48 11.99 11.98
CA ARG A 149 5.66 12.96 11.25
C ARG A 149 4.34 12.38 10.72
N LEU A 150 4.37 11.12 10.26
CA LEU A 150 3.13 10.45 9.88
C LEU A 150 2.19 10.29 11.07
N CYS A 151 2.70 9.82 12.20
CA CYS A 151 1.91 9.66 13.42
C CYS A 151 1.28 10.99 13.87
N ASP A 152 2.06 12.08 13.87
CA ASP A 152 1.55 13.42 14.16
C ASP A 152 0.44 13.83 13.19
N ALA A 153 0.65 13.62 11.89
CA ALA A 153 -0.30 14.00 10.85
C ALA A 153 -1.62 13.20 10.91
N VAL A 154 -1.59 11.96 11.40
CA VAL A 154 -2.80 11.13 11.56
C VAL A 154 -3.36 11.12 13.00
N GLY A 155 -2.78 11.91 13.91
CA GLY A 155 -3.25 12.06 15.28
C GLY A 155 -3.02 10.82 16.16
N VAL A 156 -1.92 10.10 15.93
CA VAL A 156 -1.52 8.90 16.68
C VAL A 156 -0.16 9.11 17.33
N GLU A 157 0.01 8.68 18.56
CA GLU A 157 1.30 8.73 19.24
C GLU A 157 2.32 7.81 18.53
N PHE A 158 3.53 8.32 18.28
CA PHE A 158 4.61 7.53 17.72
C PHE A 158 5.07 6.46 18.72
N SER A 159 5.44 5.30 18.21
CA SER A 159 5.98 4.20 19.02
C SER A 159 7.29 3.69 18.41
N GLU A 160 8.34 3.59 19.21
CA GLU A 160 9.64 3.00 18.80
C GLU A 160 9.51 1.56 18.29
N SER A 161 8.46 0.83 18.70
CA SER A 161 8.15 -0.50 18.20
C SER A 161 7.90 -0.54 16.69
N MET A 162 7.61 0.62 16.07
CA MET A 162 7.44 0.72 14.62
C MET A 162 8.76 0.63 13.84
N LEU A 163 9.90 0.76 14.49
CA LEU A 163 11.21 0.77 13.82
C LEU A 163 11.85 -0.61 13.68
N SER A 164 11.39 -1.58 14.47
CA SER A 164 11.91 -2.95 14.42
C SER A 164 10.80 -3.96 14.67
N TRP A 165 10.94 -5.16 14.14
CA TRP A 165 9.95 -6.23 14.24
C TRP A 165 10.61 -7.62 14.17
N PRO A 166 9.94 -8.66 14.69
CA PRO A 166 10.39 -10.04 14.52
C PRO A 166 10.38 -10.45 13.04
N PRO A 167 11.34 -11.27 12.58
CA PRO A 167 11.30 -11.85 11.25
C PRO A 167 10.16 -12.86 11.12
N GLY A 168 9.78 -13.20 9.90
CA GLY A 168 8.77 -14.21 9.59
C GLY A 168 7.51 -13.65 8.96
N LEU A 169 6.63 -14.54 8.55
CA LEU A 169 5.28 -14.24 8.13
C LEU A 169 4.38 -14.05 9.35
N ARG A 170 3.29 -13.32 9.18
CA ARG A 170 2.29 -13.04 10.22
C ARG A 170 0.93 -13.60 9.82
N GLU A 171 0.08 -13.86 10.80
CA GLU A 171 -1.31 -14.28 10.57
C GLU A 171 -2.13 -13.22 9.80
N THR A 172 -1.77 -11.95 9.94
CA THR A 172 -2.38 -10.81 9.23
C THR A 172 -1.89 -10.63 7.78
N ASP A 173 -0.83 -11.34 7.39
CA ASP A 173 -0.42 -11.41 5.99
C ASP A 173 -1.44 -12.26 5.22
N GLY A 174 -1.80 -11.86 4.00
CA GLY A 174 -2.72 -12.64 3.18
C GLY A 174 -2.14 -13.99 2.72
N SER A 175 -2.99 -14.88 2.24
CA SER A 175 -2.58 -16.22 1.73
C SER A 175 -1.48 -16.16 0.64
N TRP A 176 -1.37 -15.05 -0.05
CA TRP A 176 -0.33 -14.77 -1.05
C TRP A 176 1.05 -14.45 -0.48
N ALA A 177 1.16 -14.21 0.83
CA ALA A 177 2.40 -13.73 1.46
C ALA A 177 3.57 -14.69 1.28
N GLY A 178 3.32 -16.00 1.30
CA GLY A 178 4.34 -17.02 1.04
C GLY A 178 5.04 -16.85 -0.31
N HIS A 179 4.30 -16.38 -1.32
CA HIS A 179 4.83 -16.13 -2.66
C HIS A 179 5.52 -14.75 -2.79
N TRP A 180 4.89 -13.70 -2.22
CA TRP A 180 5.34 -12.32 -2.44
C TRP A 180 6.30 -11.79 -1.38
N TYR A 181 6.22 -12.27 -0.14
CA TYR A 181 6.89 -11.67 1.02
C TYR A 181 8.20 -12.35 1.43
N GLY A 182 8.78 -13.21 0.59
CA GLY A 182 10.02 -13.90 0.91
C GLY A 182 11.17 -12.98 1.38
N GLU A 183 11.30 -11.79 0.78
CA GLU A 183 12.29 -10.80 1.24
C GLU A 183 11.81 -10.00 2.45
N VAL A 184 10.52 -9.67 2.54
CA VAL A 184 9.96 -8.95 3.70
C VAL A 184 10.04 -9.79 4.95
N ALA A 185 9.75 -11.09 4.85
CA ALA A 185 9.81 -12.04 5.97
C ALA A 185 11.21 -12.16 6.61
N LYS A 186 12.27 -11.83 5.86
CA LYS A 186 13.66 -11.83 6.36
C LYS A 186 14.04 -10.52 7.07
N THR A 187 13.19 -9.47 7.00
CA THR A 187 13.53 -8.18 7.58
C THR A 187 13.17 -8.12 9.06
N THR A 188 13.95 -7.34 9.81
CA THR A 188 13.69 -7.01 11.22
C THR A 188 13.59 -5.50 11.45
N SER A 189 13.85 -4.70 10.41
CA SER A 189 13.77 -3.24 10.42
C SER A 189 13.68 -2.70 8.99
N PHE A 190 13.56 -1.40 8.84
CA PHE A 190 13.70 -0.74 7.54
C PHE A 190 15.14 -0.94 7.01
N ARG A 191 15.25 -1.39 5.77
CA ARG A 191 16.56 -1.47 5.11
C ARG A 191 16.98 -0.08 4.63
N PRO A 192 18.27 0.27 4.74
CA PRO A 192 18.76 1.53 4.18
C PRO A 192 18.41 1.66 2.69
N TYR A 193 17.99 2.86 2.29
CA TYR A 193 17.71 3.12 0.89
C TYR A 193 18.94 2.83 0.01
N ARG A 194 18.69 2.15 -1.07
CA ARG A 194 19.68 1.90 -2.12
C ARG A 194 19.02 2.17 -3.46
N PRO A 195 19.48 3.18 -4.22
CA PRO A 195 18.95 3.44 -5.56
C PRO A 195 18.98 2.18 -6.42
N SER A 196 17.89 1.91 -7.11
CA SER A 196 17.87 0.80 -8.06
C SER A 196 18.82 1.10 -9.22
N ARG A 197 19.75 0.17 -9.49
CA ARG A 197 20.59 0.21 -10.69
C ARG A 197 19.92 -0.44 -11.89
N ALA A 198 18.78 -1.10 -11.70
CA ALA A 198 18.04 -1.73 -12.78
C ALA A 198 17.46 -0.66 -13.71
N LYS A 199 17.69 -0.84 -14.99
CA LYS A 199 17.11 0.03 -16.02
C LYS A 199 15.67 -0.40 -16.31
N VAL A 200 14.83 0.56 -16.61
CA VAL A 200 13.51 0.28 -17.20
C VAL A 200 13.74 -0.31 -18.58
N PRO A 201 13.11 -1.44 -18.93
CA PRO A 201 13.16 -1.96 -20.28
C PRO A 201 12.66 -0.94 -21.31
N ALA A 202 13.27 -0.87 -22.49
CA ALA A 202 12.96 0.15 -23.50
C ALA A 202 11.46 0.18 -23.89
N HIS A 203 10.81 -0.98 -23.95
CA HIS A 203 9.39 -1.10 -24.28
C HIS A 203 8.45 -0.63 -23.14
N LEU A 204 8.97 -0.37 -21.93
CA LEU A 204 8.21 0.14 -20.79
C LEU A 204 8.51 1.62 -20.49
N GLU A 205 9.38 2.28 -21.25
CA GLU A 205 9.72 3.70 -21.02
C GLU A 205 8.49 4.61 -21.19
N GLU A 206 7.62 4.33 -22.14
CA GLU A 206 6.36 5.08 -22.33
C GLU A 206 5.43 4.93 -21.12
N ILE A 207 5.26 3.71 -20.60
CA ILE A 207 4.49 3.44 -19.39
C ILE A 207 5.11 4.17 -18.20
N CYS A 208 6.44 4.15 -18.09
CA CYS A 208 7.16 4.85 -17.03
C CYS A 208 6.90 6.36 -17.08
N GLU A 209 6.91 6.94 -18.26
CA GLU A 209 6.64 8.37 -18.45
C GLU A 209 5.20 8.73 -18.07
N HIS A 210 4.21 7.90 -18.42
CA HIS A 210 2.82 8.10 -17.99
C HIS A 210 2.63 8.01 -16.47
N CYS A 211 3.48 7.26 -15.77
CA CYS A 211 3.44 7.20 -14.30
C CYS A 211 4.09 8.40 -13.62
N ARG A 212 4.89 9.20 -14.35
CA ARG A 212 5.69 10.29 -13.78
C ARG A 212 4.81 11.43 -13.26
N GLU A 213 3.88 11.93 -14.09
CA GLU A 213 3.04 13.05 -13.70
C GLU A 213 2.21 12.76 -12.43
N PRO A 214 1.50 11.62 -12.29
CA PRO A 214 0.82 11.29 -11.04
C PRO A 214 1.78 11.20 -9.83
N TYR A 215 2.97 10.64 -10.02
CA TYR A 215 3.97 10.57 -8.97
C TYR A 215 4.44 11.96 -8.53
N GLU A 216 4.83 12.83 -9.47
CA GLU A 216 5.34 14.17 -9.20
C GLU A 216 4.28 15.04 -8.49
N ARG A 217 3.02 14.95 -8.91
CA ARG A 217 1.91 15.64 -8.23
C ARG A 217 1.76 15.20 -6.77
N LEU A 218 1.84 13.90 -6.48
CA LEU A 218 1.78 13.41 -5.09
C LEU A 218 3.05 13.77 -4.31
N TYR A 219 4.20 13.77 -4.97
CA TYR A 219 5.49 14.09 -4.38
C TYR A 219 5.56 15.52 -3.80
N GLU A 220 4.81 16.47 -4.38
CA GLU A 220 4.69 17.84 -3.84
C GLU A 220 4.06 17.89 -2.45
N TYR A 221 3.22 16.91 -2.09
CA TYR A 221 2.51 16.82 -0.82
C TYR A 221 3.22 15.93 0.22
N ARG A 222 4.40 15.40 -0.08
CA ARG A 222 5.05 14.46 0.82
C ARG A 222 5.53 15.10 2.11
N LEU A 223 5.49 14.30 3.17
CA LEU A 223 6.08 14.65 4.46
C LEU A 223 7.61 14.67 4.37
N HIS A 224 8.24 15.70 4.97
CA HIS A 224 9.70 15.90 4.97
C HIS A 224 10.33 15.62 6.33
#